data_904d878a5e10a8a28b8966ec1e3160e2
#
_entry.id   904d878a5e10a8a28b8966ec1e3160e2
#
_cell.length_a   1.000
_cell.length_b   1.000
_cell.length_c   1.000
_cell.angle_alpha   90.00
_cell.angle_beta   90.00
_cell.angle_gamma   90.00
#
_symmetry.space_group_name_H-M   'P 1'
#
loop_
_entity.id
_entity.type
_entity.pdbx_description
1 polymer ?
#
loop_
_entity_poly.entity_id
_entity_poly.type
_entity_poly.pdbx_seq_one_letter_code
_entity_poly.pdbx_strand_id
1 'polypeptide(L)'
;PNMIAQSLLSQSTGCIGVICAQDNINQTTSYLYALEKQLSQHQKHLLLRFANTSNGVMSSLEELTCGLCDNVLIIGARFPLNINRPDVVLVDCLDSEGDNSIQFDHAFAAETACHYLISQGRRQIALIHPQSSGFADQVLLGYKHALEKNFLPFNRNLVFLDNTSPSVAVQELVNNATTLNFNAL
;
A
#
# COMPACT_ATOMS: atom_id res chain seq x y z
N PRO A 1 -15.45 -23.29 -26.67
CA PRO A 1 -15.34 -22.04 -27.40
C PRO A 1 -13.88 -21.57 -27.30
N ASN A 2 -13.28 -21.24 -28.44
CA ASN A 2 -11.88 -20.80 -28.47
C ASN A 2 -11.80 -19.34 -27.98
N MET A 3 -11.22 -19.09 -26.83
CA MET A 3 -11.06 -17.76 -26.23
C MET A 3 -10.39 -16.77 -27.21
N ILE A 4 -9.44 -17.25 -28.03
CA ILE A 4 -8.76 -16.43 -29.03
C ILE A 4 -9.75 -15.95 -30.11
N ALA A 5 -10.64 -16.80 -30.56
CA ALA A 5 -11.67 -16.44 -31.56
C ALA A 5 -12.69 -15.45 -30.99
N GLN A 6 -13.03 -15.56 -29.71
CA GLN A 6 -13.93 -14.61 -29.04
C GLN A 6 -13.24 -13.24 -28.82
N SER A 7 -11.98 -13.22 -28.47
CA SER A 7 -11.23 -11.96 -28.27
C SER A 7 -11.08 -11.18 -29.58
N LEU A 8 -10.91 -11.87 -30.69
CA LEU A 8 -10.85 -11.24 -32.03
C LEU A 8 -12.19 -10.60 -32.44
N LEU A 9 -13.32 -11.19 -32.02
CA LEU A 9 -14.66 -10.66 -32.32
C LEU A 9 -15.08 -9.52 -31.41
N SER A 10 -14.69 -9.58 -30.12
CA SER A 10 -15.07 -8.59 -29.09
C SER A 10 -14.12 -7.40 -28.98
N GLN A 11 -12.97 -7.45 -29.63
CA GLN A 11 -11.85 -6.52 -29.43
C GLN A 11 -11.42 -6.41 -27.96
N SER A 12 -11.64 -7.45 -27.16
CA SER A 12 -11.29 -7.53 -25.76
C SER A 12 -10.67 -8.89 -25.46
N THR A 13 -9.55 -8.88 -24.73
CA THR A 13 -8.87 -10.13 -24.34
C THR A 13 -9.60 -10.84 -23.20
N GLY A 14 -10.44 -10.11 -22.47
CA GLY A 14 -11.07 -10.60 -21.24
C GLY A 14 -10.09 -10.76 -20.08
N CYS A 15 -8.85 -10.28 -20.25
CA CYS A 15 -7.81 -10.34 -19.24
C CYS A 15 -7.54 -8.97 -18.58
N ILE A 16 -7.35 -9.00 -17.28
CA ILE A 16 -6.86 -7.86 -16.50
C ILE A 16 -5.48 -8.21 -15.98
N GLY A 17 -4.49 -7.35 -16.29
CA GLY A 17 -3.14 -7.47 -15.78
C GLY A 17 -3.06 -6.95 -14.33
N VAL A 18 -2.27 -7.60 -13.49
CA VAL A 18 -1.95 -7.11 -12.15
C VAL A 18 -0.45 -7.16 -11.97
N ILE A 19 0.18 -6.03 -11.68
CA ILE A 19 1.59 -5.92 -11.35
C ILE A 19 1.69 -5.63 -9.84
N CYS A 20 2.21 -6.58 -9.07
CA CYS A 20 2.52 -6.39 -7.66
C CYS A 20 3.93 -5.81 -7.55
N ALA A 21 4.01 -4.55 -7.12
CA ALA A 21 5.24 -3.78 -7.04
C ALA A 21 5.83 -3.72 -5.61
N GLN A 22 5.46 -4.68 -4.75
CA GLN A 22 5.94 -4.81 -3.38
C GLN A 22 6.81 -6.06 -3.21
N ASP A 23 7.81 -5.98 -2.33
CA ASP A 23 8.64 -7.12 -1.96
C ASP A 23 7.92 -8.13 -1.05
N ASN A 24 6.86 -7.70 -0.34
CA ASN A 24 6.13 -8.54 0.60
C ASN A 24 4.80 -9.03 0.01
N ILE A 25 4.81 -10.25 -0.48
CA ILE A 25 3.65 -10.93 -1.06
C ILE A 25 2.50 -11.11 -0.04
N ASN A 26 2.81 -11.26 1.24
CA ASN A 26 1.79 -11.57 2.26
C ASN A 26 0.74 -10.46 2.40
N GLN A 27 1.12 -9.21 2.23
CA GLN A 27 0.17 -8.08 2.28
C GLN A 27 -0.73 -8.03 1.04
N THR A 28 -0.24 -8.51 -0.09
CA THR A 28 -0.95 -8.43 -1.38
C THR A 28 -1.87 -9.63 -1.61
N THR A 29 -1.65 -10.76 -0.93
CA THR A 29 -2.39 -12.01 -1.17
C THR A 29 -3.90 -11.86 -0.96
N SER A 30 -4.35 -11.14 0.07
CA SER A 30 -5.78 -10.91 0.33
C SER A 30 -6.44 -10.08 -0.77
N TYR A 31 -5.73 -9.08 -1.31
CA TYR A 31 -6.20 -8.27 -2.43
C TYR A 31 -6.29 -9.09 -3.72
N LEU A 32 -5.29 -9.91 -4.01
CA LEU A 32 -5.27 -10.78 -5.19
C LEU A 32 -6.41 -11.79 -5.16
N TYR A 33 -6.67 -12.40 -4.00
CA TYR A 33 -7.80 -13.31 -3.84
C TYR A 33 -9.15 -12.60 -4.07
N ALA A 34 -9.33 -11.41 -3.51
CA ALA A 34 -10.54 -10.63 -3.69
C ALA A 34 -10.74 -10.19 -5.15
N LEU A 35 -9.65 -9.75 -5.82
CA LEU A 35 -9.65 -9.38 -7.24
C LEU A 35 -10.01 -10.57 -8.12
N GLU A 36 -9.35 -11.71 -7.92
CA GLU A 36 -9.63 -12.93 -8.69
C GLU A 36 -11.09 -13.33 -8.57
N LYS A 37 -11.63 -13.35 -7.35
CA LYS A 37 -13.04 -13.67 -7.09
C LYS A 37 -13.98 -12.72 -7.83
N GLN A 38 -13.72 -11.42 -7.83
CA GLN A 38 -14.55 -10.44 -8.53
C GLN A 38 -14.41 -10.57 -10.06
N LEU A 39 -13.20 -10.72 -10.58
CA LEU A 39 -12.96 -10.88 -12.00
C LEU A 39 -13.63 -12.14 -12.55
N SER A 40 -13.54 -13.26 -11.83
CA SER A 40 -14.22 -14.51 -12.21
C SER A 40 -15.74 -14.37 -12.29
N GLN A 41 -16.37 -13.59 -11.40
CA GLN A 41 -17.81 -13.30 -11.46
C GLN A 41 -18.21 -12.54 -12.74
N HIS A 42 -17.28 -11.74 -13.28
CA HIS A 42 -17.46 -10.99 -14.53
C HIS A 42 -16.87 -11.69 -15.75
N GLN A 43 -16.55 -12.99 -15.64
CA GLN A 43 -15.93 -13.78 -16.72
C GLN A 43 -14.63 -13.17 -17.26
N LYS A 44 -13.88 -12.49 -16.38
CA LYS A 44 -12.56 -11.95 -16.67
C LYS A 44 -11.48 -12.82 -16.04
N HIS A 45 -10.29 -12.80 -16.63
CA HIS A 45 -9.12 -13.53 -16.16
C HIS A 45 -8.09 -12.57 -15.57
N LEU A 46 -7.32 -13.05 -14.60
CA LEU A 46 -6.23 -12.30 -13.99
C LEU A 46 -4.89 -12.81 -14.50
N LEU A 47 -4.04 -11.90 -14.97
CA LEU A 47 -2.65 -12.17 -15.32
C LEU A 47 -1.72 -11.43 -14.36
N LEU A 48 -0.91 -12.17 -13.60
CA LEU A 48 -0.11 -11.63 -12.51
C LEU A 48 1.37 -11.51 -12.90
N ARG A 49 1.97 -10.36 -12.53
CA ARG A 49 3.42 -10.09 -12.58
C ARG A 49 3.89 -9.55 -11.24
N PHE A 50 5.17 -9.76 -10.94
CA PHE A 50 5.87 -9.17 -9.81
C PHE A 50 7.04 -8.34 -10.30
N ALA A 51 7.18 -7.11 -9.79
CA ALA A 51 8.27 -6.22 -10.16
C ALA A 51 8.52 -5.21 -9.05
N ASN A 52 9.68 -5.24 -8.45
CA ASN A 52 10.08 -4.40 -7.31
C ASN A 52 10.94 -3.19 -7.70
N THR A 53 10.99 -2.85 -8.98
CA THR A 53 11.69 -1.68 -9.50
C THR A 53 10.86 -0.97 -10.55
N SER A 54 11.08 0.33 -10.74
CA SER A 54 10.39 1.12 -11.76
C SER A 54 10.56 0.54 -13.16
N ASN A 55 11.79 0.17 -13.54
CA ASN A 55 12.07 -0.46 -14.85
C ASN A 55 11.36 -1.81 -15.00
N GLY A 56 11.33 -2.63 -13.95
CA GLY A 56 10.62 -3.91 -13.95
C GLY A 56 9.11 -3.74 -14.12
N VAL A 57 8.52 -2.74 -13.47
CA VAL A 57 7.10 -2.39 -13.64
C VAL A 57 6.83 -1.94 -15.08
N MET A 58 7.66 -1.06 -15.63
CA MET A 58 7.49 -0.58 -17.00
C MET A 58 7.59 -1.71 -18.03
N SER A 59 8.59 -2.60 -17.90
CA SER A 59 8.75 -3.76 -18.79
C SER A 59 7.54 -4.72 -18.68
N SER A 60 7.07 -5.00 -17.46
CA SER A 60 5.88 -5.82 -17.24
C SER A 60 4.59 -5.18 -17.80
N LEU A 61 4.48 -3.85 -17.69
CA LEU A 61 3.36 -3.11 -18.23
C LEU A 61 3.33 -3.19 -19.77
N GLU A 62 4.46 -2.98 -20.43
CA GLU A 62 4.58 -3.12 -21.88
C GLU A 62 4.21 -4.52 -22.35
N GLU A 63 4.70 -5.56 -21.68
CA GLU A 63 4.36 -6.95 -21.99
C GLU A 63 2.85 -7.21 -21.85
N LEU A 64 2.23 -6.79 -20.74
CA LEU A 64 0.82 -7.02 -20.47
C LEU A 64 -0.10 -6.27 -21.45
N THR A 65 0.27 -5.05 -21.82
CA THR A 65 -0.54 -4.21 -22.72
C THR A 65 -0.29 -4.50 -24.20
N CYS A 66 0.69 -5.34 -24.54
CA CYS A 66 0.94 -5.78 -25.92
C CYS A 66 -0.04 -6.87 -26.38
N GLY A 67 -1.35 -6.66 -26.16
CA GLY A 67 -2.42 -7.55 -26.59
C GLY A 67 -2.73 -8.72 -25.65
N LEU A 68 -2.17 -8.74 -24.44
CA LEU A 68 -2.47 -9.76 -23.43
C LEU A 68 -3.61 -9.34 -22.50
N CYS A 69 -3.66 -8.07 -22.12
CA CYS A 69 -4.64 -7.56 -21.16
C CYS A 69 -5.33 -6.31 -21.70
N ASP A 70 -6.58 -6.12 -21.34
CA ASP A 70 -7.37 -4.94 -21.67
C ASP A 70 -7.00 -3.74 -20.79
N ASN A 71 -6.76 -4.00 -19.51
CA ASN A 71 -6.36 -3.01 -18.50
C ASN A 71 -5.34 -3.62 -17.54
N VAL A 72 -4.61 -2.76 -16.85
CA VAL A 72 -3.60 -3.18 -15.87
C VAL A 72 -3.78 -2.44 -14.54
N LEU A 73 -3.71 -3.18 -13.44
CA LEU A 73 -3.61 -2.66 -12.08
C LEU A 73 -2.15 -2.75 -11.62
N ILE A 74 -1.60 -1.67 -11.09
CA ILE A 74 -0.28 -1.68 -10.44
C ILE A 74 -0.51 -1.44 -8.95
N ILE A 75 -0.05 -2.37 -8.11
CA ILE A 75 -0.34 -2.35 -6.68
C ILE A 75 0.92 -2.16 -5.87
N GLY A 76 0.92 -1.15 -5.03
CA GLY A 76 1.85 -1.01 -3.91
C GLY A 76 3.26 -0.56 -4.27
N ALA A 77 3.48 0.13 -5.38
CA ALA A 77 4.80 0.67 -5.71
C ALA A 77 5.25 1.70 -4.66
N ARG A 78 6.46 1.50 -4.11
CA ARG A 78 7.11 2.39 -3.13
C ARG A 78 8.23 3.22 -3.77
N PHE A 79 8.14 3.42 -5.07
CA PHE A 79 9.02 4.23 -5.91
C PHE A 79 8.17 5.01 -6.92
N PRO A 80 8.63 6.16 -7.42
CA PRO A 80 7.86 6.97 -8.37
C PRO A 80 7.58 6.22 -9.67
N LEU A 81 6.34 6.31 -10.14
CA LEU A 81 5.88 5.77 -11.42
C LEU A 81 5.28 6.92 -12.24
N ASN A 82 5.97 7.34 -13.30
CA ASN A 82 5.46 8.35 -14.23
C ASN A 82 4.56 7.69 -15.29
N ILE A 83 3.40 7.19 -14.85
CA ILE A 83 2.43 6.52 -15.71
C ILE A 83 1.16 7.37 -15.77
N ASN A 84 0.85 7.84 -16.98
CA ASN A 84 -0.40 8.56 -17.26
C ASN A 84 -1.08 7.88 -18.46
N ARG A 85 -1.79 6.79 -18.18
CA ARG A 85 -2.46 5.97 -19.19
C ARG A 85 -3.88 5.62 -18.73
N PRO A 86 -4.90 5.74 -19.60
CA PRO A 86 -6.29 5.46 -19.22
C PRO A 86 -6.58 3.97 -18.97
N ASP A 87 -5.73 3.09 -19.48
CA ASP A 87 -5.82 1.63 -19.31
C ASP A 87 -5.05 1.11 -18.09
N VAL A 88 -4.46 2.01 -17.29
CA VAL A 88 -3.69 1.66 -16.08
C VAL A 88 -4.30 2.31 -14.84
N VAL A 89 -4.49 1.53 -13.79
CA VAL A 89 -4.92 2.02 -12.47
C VAL A 89 -3.83 1.75 -11.45
N LEU A 90 -3.44 2.78 -10.71
CA LEU A 90 -2.46 2.71 -9.62
C LEU A 90 -3.20 2.53 -8.29
N VAL A 91 -2.83 1.50 -7.52
CA VAL A 91 -3.45 1.18 -6.24
C VAL A 91 -2.40 1.24 -5.13
N ASP A 92 -2.56 2.15 -4.19
CA ASP A 92 -1.63 2.38 -3.08
C ASP A 92 -0.17 2.51 -3.54
N CYS A 93 0.05 3.28 -4.60
CA CYS A 93 1.36 3.59 -5.15
C CYS A 93 1.84 4.94 -4.66
N LEU A 94 3.17 5.09 -4.45
CA LEU A 94 3.78 6.35 -4.08
C LEU A 94 3.60 7.38 -5.21
N ASP A 95 3.36 8.64 -4.85
CA ASP A 95 3.21 9.78 -5.77
C ASP A 95 2.21 9.54 -6.92
N SER A 96 1.21 8.69 -6.70
CA SER A 96 0.16 8.45 -7.66
C SER A 96 -0.98 9.45 -7.45
N GLU A 97 -0.85 10.60 -8.11
CA GLU A 97 -1.93 11.60 -8.19
C GLU A 97 -2.63 11.48 -9.55
N GLY A 98 -3.96 11.56 -9.56
CA GLY A 98 -4.75 11.58 -10.79
C GLY A 98 -6.01 10.72 -10.75
N ASP A 99 -6.80 10.80 -11.84
CA ASP A 99 -8.12 10.16 -11.95
C ASP A 99 -8.07 8.62 -11.94
N ASN A 100 -6.91 8.04 -12.28
CA ASN A 100 -6.70 6.59 -12.32
C ASN A 100 -5.87 6.08 -11.14
N SER A 101 -6.03 6.69 -9.96
CA SER A 101 -5.36 6.24 -8.75
C SER A 101 -6.35 5.98 -7.61
N ILE A 102 -6.05 4.94 -6.84
CA ILE A 102 -6.75 4.59 -5.60
C ILE A 102 -5.71 4.60 -4.49
N GLN A 103 -5.89 5.45 -3.49
CA GLN A 103 -4.98 5.53 -2.34
C GLN A 103 -5.70 5.22 -1.04
N PHE A 104 -4.98 4.65 -0.09
CA PHE A 104 -5.43 4.56 1.29
C PHE A 104 -5.11 5.87 2.03
N ASP A 105 -6.03 6.29 2.88
CA ASP A 105 -5.78 7.42 3.77
C ASP A 105 -4.96 6.93 4.98
N HIS A 106 -3.64 6.95 4.82
CA HIS A 106 -2.68 6.52 5.85
C HIS A 106 -2.73 7.43 7.09
N ALA A 107 -3.04 8.72 6.90
CA ALA A 107 -3.20 9.65 8.02
C ALA A 107 -4.45 9.30 8.84
N PHE A 108 -5.58 9.09 8.18
CA PHE A 108 -6.81 8.68 8.85
C PHE A 108 -6.68 7.33 9.55
N ALA A 109 -6.00 6.36 8.93
CA ALA A 109 -5.76 5.05 9.53
C ALA A 109 -4.94 5.17 10.83
N ALA A 110 -3.84 5.93 10.81
CA ALA A 110 -3.02 6.17 11.99
C ALA A 110 -3.79 6.95 13.08
N GLU A 111 -4.54 7.97 12.70
CA GLU A 111 -5.37 8.75 13.62
C GLU A 111 -6.41 7.84 14.29
N THR A 112 -7.09 6.99 13.53
CA THR A 112 -8.10 6.06 14.04
C THR A 112 -7.50 5.05 15.02
N ALA A 113 -6.34 4.47 14.69
CA ALA A 113 -5.64 3.55 15.58
C ALA A 113 -5.26 4.20 16.90
N CYS A 114 -4.71 5.42 16.85
CA CYS A 114 -4.35 6.18 18.05
C CYS A 114 -5.59 6.54 18.89
N HIS A 115 -6.67 6.98 18.27
CA HIS A 115 -7.94 7.24 18.98
C HIS A 115 -8.46 6.01 19.71
N TYR A 116 -8.37 4.83 19.07
CA TYR A 116 -8.73 3.58 19.72
C TYR A 116 -7.90 3.34 20.98
N LEU A 117 -6.57 3.45 20.89
CA LEU A 117 -5.68 3.27 22.04
C LEU A 117 -5.97 4.29 23.15
N ILE A 118 -6.23 5.54 22.80
CA ILE A 118 -6.59 6.60 23.75
C ILE A 118 -7.93 6.28 24.44
N SER A 119 -8.91 5.77 23.71
CA SER A 119 -10.20 5.33 24.29
C SER A 119 -10.05 4.18 25.28
N GLN A 120 -9.01 3.34 25.11
CA GLN A 120 -8.62 2.29 26.05
C GLN A 120 -7.79 2.81 27.25
N GLY A 121 -7.70 4.13 27.42
CA GLY A 121 -6.96 4.76 28.51
C GLY A 121 -5.46 4.90 28.31
N ARG A 122 -4.94 4.60 27.11
CA ARG A 122 -3.51 4.77 26.82
C ARG A 122 -3.21 6.25 26.59
N ARG A 123 -2.11 6.74 27.17
CA ARG A 123 -1.73 8.16 27.10
C ARG A 123 -0.33 8.39 26.55
N GLN A 124 0.51 7.36 26.59
CA GLN A 124 1.88 7.38 26.04
C GLN A 124 1.99 6.30 24.99
N ILE A 125 1.78 6.69 23.75
CA ILE A 125 1.70 5.80 22.60
C ILE A 125 2.99 5.95 21.81
N ALA A 126 3.69 4.85 21.53
CA ALA A 126 4.82 4.86 20.62
C ALA A 126 4.36 4.64 19.17
N LEU A 127 5.04 5.29 18.23
CA LEU A 127 4.82 5.12 16.79
C LEU A 127 6.05 4.47 16.16
N ILE A 128 5.87 3.32 15.52
CA ILE A 128 6.88 2.67 14.68
C ILE A 128 6.36 2.61 13.26
N HIS A 129 7.13 3.14 12.31
CA HIS A 129 6.80 3.06 10.89
C HIS A 129 8.07 3.15 10.04
N PRO A 130 8.28 2.27 9.04
CA PRO A 130 9.46 2.35 8.19
C PRO A 130 9.41 3.57 7.26
N GLN A 131 10.46 4.39 7.27
CA GLN A 131 10.61 5.54 6.36
C GLN A 131 10.52 5.13 4.88
N SER A 132 11.04 3.94 4.57
CA SER A 132 11.05 3.39 3.20
C SER A 132 9.67 3.11 2.62
N SER A 133 8.60 3.17 3.43
CA SER A 133 7.23 3.01 2.93
C SER A 133 6.76 4.14 2.02
N GLY A 134 7.40 5.32 2.11
CA GLY A 134 6.95 6.54 1.43
C GLY A 134 5.75 7.25 2.09
N PHE A 135 5.08 6.62 3.06
CA PHE A 135 3.89 7.17 3.74
C PHE A 135 4.15 7.59 5.19
N ALA A 136 5.41 7.58 5.63
CA ALA A 136 5.80 7.90 7.00
C ALA A 136 5.29 9.28 7.46
N ASP A 137 5.33 10.28 6.59
CA ASP A 137 4.84 11.64 6.91
C ASP A 137 3.32 11.67 7.11
N GLN A 138 2.56 10.92 6.31
CA GLN A 138 1.11 10.82 6.46
C GLN A 138 0.73 10.10 7.76
N VAL A 139 1.40 9.00 8.07
CA VAL A 139 1.20 8.25 9.32
C VAL A 139 1.55 9.13 10.53
N LEU A 140 2.68 9.87 10.48
CA LEU A 140 3.07 10.81 11.53
C LEU A 140 2.06 11.95 11.69
N LEU A 141 1.49 12.45 10.60
CA LEU A 141 0.45 13.47 10.63
C LEU A 141 -0.79 12.97 11.36
N GLY A 142 -1.30 11.78 11.01
CA GLY A 142 -2.45 11.18 11.69
C GLY A 142 -2.21 10.92 13.16
N TYR A 143 -1.02 10.43 13.52
CA TYR A 143 -0.61 10.26 14.90
C TYR A 143 -0.64 11.59 15.69
N LYS A 144 -0.06 12.66 15.14
CA LYS A 144 -0.07 13.99 15.77
C LYS A 144 -1.48 14.53 15.93
N HIS A 145 -2.34 14.40 14.91
CA HIS A 145 -3.73 14.84 14.98
C HIS A 145 -4.50 14.13 16.09
N ALA A 146 -4.30 12.81 16.25
CA ALA A 146 -4.95 12.07 17.33
C ALA A 146 -4.52 12.56 18.72
N LEU A 147 -3.24 12.83 18.92
CA LEU A 147 -2.73 13.37 20.19
C LEU A 147 -3.30 14.77 20.47
N GLU A 148 -3.25 15.66 19.49
CA GLU A 148 -3.75 17.04 19.61
C GLU A 148 -5.24 17.09 19.95
N LYS A 149 -6.09 16.33 19.24
CA LYS A 149 -7.53 16.23 19.50
C LYS A 149 -7.88 15.70 20.89
N ASN A 150 -6.94 14.98 21.52
CA ASN A 150 -7.12 14.44 22.86
C ASN A 150 -6.28 15.17 23.93
N PHE A 151 -5.73 16.34 23.61
CA PHE A 151 -4.91 17.16 24.50
C PHE A 151 -3.73 16.40 25.09
N LEU A 152 -3.14 15.48 24.33
CA LEU A 152 -1.94 14.73 24.70
C LEU A 152 -0.68 15.39 24.13
N PRO A 153 0.41 15.46 24.91
CA PRO A 153 1.65 16.06 24.40
C PRO A 153 2.33 15.15 23.37
N PHE A 154 2.83 15.75 22.29
CA PHE A 154 3.69 15.04 21.35
C PHE A 154 5.09 14.83 21.97
N ASN A 155 5.55 13.59 21.98
CA ASN A 155 6.90 13.24 22.42
C ASN A 155 7.69 12.62 21.27
N ARG A 156 8.70 13.35 20.77
CA ARG A 156 9.54 12.88 19.64
C ARG A 156 10.29 11.58 19.96
N ASN A 157 10.61 11.33 21.24
CA ASN A 157 11.31 10.12 21.66
C ASN A 157 10.45 8.84 21.55
N LEU A 158 9.15 8.97 21.33
CA LEU A 158 8.23 7.85 21.09
C LEU A 158 7.97 7.60 19.60
N VAL A 159 8.70 8.27 18.70
CA VAL A 159 8.49 8.19 17.25
C VAL A 159 9.71 7.59 16.57
N PHE A 160 9.55 6.41 16.01
CA PHE A 160 10.58 5.60 15.37
C PHE A 160 10.25 5.45 13.88
N LEU A 161 10.83 6.32 13.06
CA LEU A 161 10.61 6.37 11.60
C LEU A 161 11.90 6.07 10.82
N ASP A 162 12.84 5.34 11.41
CA ASP A 162 14.12 5.08 10.76
C ASP A 162 14.01 4.06 9.63
N ASN A 163 14.96 4.12 8.69
CA ASN A 163 15.10 3.19 7.55
C ASN A 163 15.50 1.77 7.98
N THR A 164 15.63 1.53 9.27
CA THR A 164 15.92 0.21 9.83
C THR A 164 14.69 -0.69 9.75
N SER A 165 14.91 -1.98 9.70
CA SER A 165 13.81 -2.94 9.70
C SER A 165 12.91 -2.75 10.93
N PRO A 166 11.60 -3.02 10.86
CA PRO A 166 10.71 -2.92 12.00
C PRO A 166 11.19 -3.67 13.24
N SER A 167 11.93 -4.77 13.05
CA SER A 167 12.51 -5.56 14.15
C SER A 167 13.59 -4.79 14.92
N VAL A 168 14.38 -3.95 14.25
CA VAL A 168 15.40 -3.12 14.91
C VAL A 168 14.73 -2.00 15.71
N ALA A 169 13.73 -1.33 15.14
CA ALA A 169 12.97 -0.31 15.85
C ALA A 169 12.27 -0.86 17.10
N VAL A 170 11.69 -2.06 17.00
CA VAL A 170 11.10 -2.76 18.16
C VAL A 170 12.16 -3.07 19.22
N GLN A 171 13.34 -3.55 18.80
CA GLN A 171 14.43 -3.85 19.74
C GLN A 171 14.92 -2.60 20.46
N GLU A 172 15.08 -1.48 19.76
CA GLU A 172 15.44 -0.19 20.37
C GLU A 172 14.38 0.28 21.36
N LEU A 173 13.11 0.15 21.00
CA LEU A 173 11.99 0.50 21.86
C LEU A 173 11.97 -0.38 23.12
N VAL A 174 12.18 -1.67 23.01
CA VAL A 174 12.26 -2.60 24.16
C VAL A 174 13.46 -2.26 25.05
N ASN A 175 14.63 -2.00 24.47
CA ASN A 175 15.84 -1.64 25.22
C ASN A 175 15.68 -0.31 25.99
N ASN A 176 14.87 0.61 25.49
CA ASN A 176 14.59 1.91 26.08
C ASN A 176 13.26 1.97 26.84
N ALA A 177 12.53 0.85 26.96
CA ALA A 177 11.17 0.83 27.51
C ALA A 177 11.07 1.40 28.93
N THR A 178 12.08 1.17 29.76
CA THR A 178 12.14 1.68 31.14
C THR A 178 12.34 3.20 31.21
N THR A 179 12.99 3.79 30.21
CA THR A 179 13.27 5.22 30.14
C THR A 179 12.20 5.99 29.38
N LEU A 180 11.58 5.37 28.37
CA LEU A 180 10.58 6.00 27.51
C LEU A 180 9.17 5.99 28.10
N ASN A 181 8.90 5.11 29.08
CA ASN A 181 7.64 5.05 29.81
C ASN A 181 6.39 5.07 28.89
N PHE A 182 6.40 4.31 27.80
CA PHE A 182 5.21 4.15 26.94
C PHE A 182 4.29 3.04 27.46
N ASN A 183 2.99 3.12 27.15
CA ASN A 183 1.98 2.14 27.56
C ASN A 183 1.11 1.61 26.42
N ALA A 184 1.45 1.98 25.18
CA ALA A 184 0.90 1.43 23.93
C ALA A 184 1.85 1.67 22.75
N LEU A 185 1.68 0.84 21.72
CA LEU A 185 2.42 0.88 20.48
C LEU A 185 1.44 0.83 19.30
#